data_1e5ca9e7956535c4c38065dfea7191ca
#
_entry.id   1e5ca9e7956535c4c38065dfea7191ca
#
_cell.length_a   1.000
_cell.length_b   1.000
_cell.length_c   1.000
_cell.angle_alpha   90.00
_cell.angle_beta   90.00
_cell.angle_gamma   90.00
#
_symmetry.space_group_name_H-M   'P 1'
#
loop_
_entity.id
_entity.type
_entity.pdbx_description
1 polymer ?
#
loop_
_entity_poly.entity_id
_entity_poly.type
_entity_poly.pdbx_seq_one_letter_code
_entity_poly.pdbx_strand_id
1 'polypeptide(L)'
;ELYVWTEGFQPGTMQRARIQLNALEKAFVLLEREKVRRIGVTLSFGTVERCLDLVTDAFDAHRFHTHRIVVLLRGQLDRLRSPYRVRGCIDWLRSQQIPVGYRLGAPRASMEMRAIDLVQPDFAKLLAPTSKRPEFWEDVLLEARAAGLRAERVIVAGIETPEQRALAVEAGFGFAQGSAIRPAYDPPSIRTPPTLPAHDAPQAATDDTRT
;
A
#
# COMPACT_ATOMS: atom_id res chain seq x y z
N GLU A 1 -8.36 9.62 6.96
CA GLU A 1 -7.86 8.38 6.37
C GLU A 1 -6.98 7.63 7.38
N LEU A 2 -7.22 6.36 7.54
CA LEU A 2 -6.40 5.47 8.35
C LEU A 2 -5.52 4.65 7.42
N TYR A 3 -4.21 4.59 7.70
CA TYR A 3 -3.30 3.71 6.97
C TYR A 3 -2.86 2.57 7.88
N VAL A 4 -3.11 1.34 7.45
CA VAL A 4 -2.58 0.17 8.14
C VAL A 4 -1.12 -0.01 7.73
N TRP A 5 -0.23 0.13 8.70
CA TRP A 5 1.21 0.16 8.50
C TRP A 5 1.85 -1.17 8.90
N THR A 6 2.71 -1.70 8.07
CA THR A 6 3.44 -2.96 8.33
C THR A 6 4.95 -2.74 8.21
N GLU A 7 5.51 -1.70 8.86
CA GLU A 7 6.94 -1.43 8.83
C GLU A 7 7.73 -2.11 9.96
N GLY A 8 8.99 -2.36 9.68
CA GLY A 8 9.98 -2.83 10.64
C GLY A 8 10.29 -4.33 10.57
N PHE A 9 9.48 -5.13 9.91
CA PHE A 9 9.73 -6.57 9.77
C PHE A 9 10.13 -6.90 8.32
N GLN A 10 11.25 -7.59 8.14
CA GLN A 10 11.67 -8.11 6.82
C GLN A 10 11.32 -9.60 6.69
N PRO A 11 10.04 -9.95 6.58
CA PRO A 11 9.62 -11.33 6.44
C PRO A 11 9.99 -11.88 5.07
N GLY A 12 10.15 -13.18 4.96
CA GLY A 12 10.19 -13.88 3.67
C GLY A 12 8.96 -13.52 2.81
N THR A 13 9.07 -13.69 1.50
CA THR A 13 8.10 -13.12 0.54
C THR A 13 6.65 -13.60 0.77
N MET A 14 6.45 -14.87 1.13
CA MET A 14 5.12 -15.43 1.43
C MET A 14 4.58 -14.90 2.76
N GLN A 15 5.42 -14.77 3.77
CA GLN A 15 5.04 -14.20 5.06
C GLN A 15 4.62 -12.72 4.91
N ARG A 16 5.31 -11.96 4.04
CA ARG A 16 4.92 -10.58 3.72
C ARG A 16 3.56 -10.52 3.05
N ALA A 17 3.29 -11.41 2.10
CA ALA A 17 1.98 -11.50 1.45
C ALA A 17 0.88 -11.76 2.48
N ARG A 18 1.08 -12.73 3.36
CA ARG A 18 0.12 -13.06 4.44
C ARG A 18 -0.14 -11.88 5.37
N ILE A 19 0.90 -11.14 5.76
CA ILE A 19 0.75 -9.94 6.60
C ILE A 19 -0.08 -8.87 5.88
N GLN A 20 0.15 -8.66 4.58
CA GLN A 20 -0.57 -7.65 3.81
C GLN A 20 -2.02 -8.05 3.55
N LEU A 21 -2.31 -9.32 3.30
CA LEU A 21 -3.67 -9.83 3.21
C LEU A 21 -4.42 -9.69 4.54
N ASN A 22 -3.80 -10.06 5.65
CA ASN A 22 -4.38 -9.84 6.97
C ASN A 22 -4.63 -8.34 7.27
N ALA A 23 -3.76 -7.45 6.78
CA ALA A 23 -3.97 -6.02 6.92
C ALA A 23 -5.17 -5.53 6.09
N LEU A 24 -5.37 -6.09 4.90
CA LEU A 24 -6.54 -5.82 4.06
C LEU A 24 -7.83 -6.28 4.75
N GLU A 25 -7.88 -7.50 5.26
CA GLU A 25 -9.02 -8.03 6.02
C GLU A 25 -9.35 -7.17 7.25
N LYS A 26 -8.32 -6.80 8.02
CA LYS A 26 -8.50 -5.89 9.17
C LYS A 26 -9.03 -4.53 8.76
N ALA A 27 -8.63 -4.02 7.61
CA ALA A 27 -9.15 -2.76 7.08
C ALA A 27 -10.65 -2.83 6.81
N PHE A 28 -11.14 -3.94 6.25
CA PHE A 28 -12.56 -4.16 6.05
C PHE A 28 -13.32 -4.27 7.37
N VAL A 29 -12.80 -5.03 8.34
CA VAL A 29 -13.40 -5.13 9.68
C VAL A 29 -13.49 -3.75 10.35
N LEU A 30 -12.47 -2.89 10.20
CA LEU A 30 -12.52 -1.53 10.71
C LEU A 30 -13.58 -0.67 10.01
N LEU A 31 -13.73 -0.80 8.70
CA LEU A 31 -14.74 -0.07 7.93
C LEU A 31 -16.18 -0.47 8.33
N GLU A 32 -16.38 -1.73 8.71
CA GLU A 32 -17.67 -2.23 9.17
C GLU A 32 -18.03 -1.74 10.59
N ARG A 33 -17.03 -1.71 11.47
CA ARG A 33 -17.24 -1.42 12.90
C ARG A 33 -17.11 0.06 13.25
N GLU A 34 -16.27 0.77 12.53
CA GLU A 34 -15.88 2.13 12.87
C GLU A 34 -16.45 3.16 11.87
N LYS A 35 -16.70 4.37 12.36
CA LYS A 35 -17.08 5.51 11.51
C LYS A 35 -15.91 6.08 10.71
N VAL A 36 -15.02 5.22 10.23
CA VAL A 36 -13.89 5.63 9.40
C VAL A 36 -14.38 5.83 7.96
N ARG A 37 -14.08 6.99 7.39
CA ARG A 37 -14.54 7.31 6.02
C ARG A 37 -13.82 6.50 4.96
N ARG A 38 -12.49 6.34 5.11
CA ARG A 38 -11.64 5.69 4.12
C ARG A 38 -10.42 5.08 4.78
N ILE A 39 -9.96 3.94 4.29
CA ILE A 39 -8.73 3.27 4.75
C ILE A 39 -7.79 3.05 3.56
N GLY A 40 -6.53 3.45 3.72
CA GLY A 40 -5.46 3.12 2.78
C GLY A 40 -4.78 1.82 3.17
N VAL A 41 -4.67 0.88 2.23
CA VAL A 41 -3.97 -0.39 2.41
C VAL A 41 -2.79 -0.47 1.46
N THR A 42 -1.61 -0.80 1.98
CA THR A 42 -0.40 -0.95 1.16
C THR A 42 -0.20 -2.40 0.77
N LEU A 43 -0.14 -2.66 -0.53
CA LEU A 43 0.18 -3.97 -1.10
C LEU A 43 1.48 -3.88 -1.90
N SER A 44 2.36 -4.89 -1.76
CA SER A 44 3.53 -4.98 -2.62
C SER A 44 3.16 -5.60 -3.96
N PHE A 45 3.86 -5.22 -5.03
CA PHE A 45 3.74 -5.88 -6.33
C PHE A 45 3.88 -7.40 -6.23
N GLY A 46 4.85 -7.88 -5.42
CA GLY A 46 5.04 -9.31 -5.21
C GLY A 46 3.87 -10.00 -4.49
N THR A 47 3.13 -9.30 -3.64
CA THR A 47 1.90 -9.83 -3.02
C THR A 47 0.80 -9.93 -4.07
N VAL A 48 0.58 -8.86 -4.83
CA VAL A 48 -0.41 -8.84 -5.91
C VAL A 48 -0.12 -9.92 -6.95
N GLU A 49 1.14 -10.06 -7.38
CA GLU A 49 1.54 -11.06 -8.38
C GLU A 49 1.23 -12.50 -7.94
N ARG A 50 1.50 -12.82 -6.66
CA ARG A 50 1.41 -14.21 -6.17
C ARG A 50 0.05 -14.57 -5.59
N CYS A 51 -0.63 -13.61 -5.05
CA CYS A 51 -1.87 -13.80 -4.29
C CYS A 51 -3.03 -13.01 -4.91
N LEU A 52 -3.03 -12.86 -6.24
CA LEU A 52 -4.05 -12.09 -6.95
C LEU A 52 -5.45 -12.56 -6.56
N ASP A 53 -5.68 -13.88 -6.61
CA ASP A 53 -6.97 -14.48 -6.31
C ASP A 53 -7.42 -14.15 -4.88
N LEU A 54 -6.51 -14.26 -3.90
CA LEU A 54 -6.82 -13.91 -2.51
C LEU A 54 -7.08 -12.42 -2.32
N VAL A 55 -6.42 -11.56 -3.10
CA VAL A 55 -6.70 -10.11 -3.06
C VAL A 55 -8.09 -9.84 -3.60
N THR A 56 -8.45 -10.41 -4.75
CA THR A 56 -9.78 -10.23 -5.34
C THR A 56 -10.88 -10.82 -4.47
N ASP A 57 -10.69 -12.02 -3.92
CA ASP A 57 -11.65 -12.67 -3.03
C ASP A 57 -11.93 -11.82 -1.77
N ALA A 58 -10.88 -11.21 -1.18
CA ALA A 58 -11.05 -10.33 -0.03
C ALA A 58 -11.90 -9.09 -0.36
N PHE A 59 -11.73 -8.52 -1.54
CA PHE A 59 -12.56 -7.40 -1.99
C PHE A 59 -13.99 -7.84 -2.31
N ASP A 60 -14.18 -8.99 -2.94
CA ASP A 60 -15.50 -9.53 -3.29
C ASP A 60 -16.31 -9.89 -2.03
N ALA A 61 -15.66 -10.46 -1.02
CA ALA A 61 -16.28 -10.73 0.28
C ALA A 61 -16.80 -9.46 0.97
N HIS A 62 -16.15 -8.33 0.75
CA HIS A 62 -16.46 -7.03 1.37
C HIS A 62 -16.93 -5.96 0.37
N ARG A 63 -17.59 -6.36 -0.72
CA ARG A 63 -17.97 -5.51 -1.86
C ARG A 63 -18.69 -4.20 -1.49
N PHE A 64 -19.45 -4.21 -0.39
CA PHE A 64 -20.16 -3.01 0.07
C PHE A 64 -19.26 -1.91 0.65
N HIS A 65 -18.02 -2.24 0.98
CA HIS A 65 -17.05 -1.33 1.59
C HIS A 65 -15.87 -0.99 0.67
N THR A 66 -15.79 -1.58 -0.52
CA THR A 66 -14.65 -1.41 -1.44
C THR A 66 -14.41 0.03 -1.83
N HIS A 67 -15.48 0.82 -2.01
CA HIS A 67 -15.40 2.26 -2.35
C HIS A 67 -14.74 3.11 -1.24
N ARG A 68 -14.57 2.54 -0.04
CA ARG A 68 -13.91 3.17 1.10
C ARG A 68 -12.47 2.71 1.29
N ILE A 69 -11.99 1.78 0.45
CA ILE A 69 -10.60 1.34 0.41
C ILE A 69 -9.84 2.17 -0.63
N VAL A 70 -8.58 2.45 -0.32
CA VAL A 70 -7.60 3.00 -1.25
C VAL A 70 -6.41 2.06 -1.25
N VAL A 71 -6.04 1.54 -2.40
CA VAL A 71 -4.90 0.63 -2.53
C VAL A 71 -3.66 1.42 -2.87
N LEU A 72 -2.61 1.27 -2.06
CA LEU A 72 -1.31 1.86 -2.30
C LEU A 72 -0.33 0.76 -2.70
N LEU A 73 0.05 0.71 -3.95
CA LEU A 73 1.02 -0.24 -4.46
C LEU A 73 2.44 0.20 -4.17
N ARG A 74 3.34 -0.77 -3.93
CA ARG A 74 4.77 -0.51 -3.75
C ARG A 74 5.62 -1.65 -4.27
N GLY A 75 6.86 -1.36 -4.60
CA GLY A 75 7.86 -2.37 -4.94
C GLY A 75 8.60 -2.06 -6.23
N GLN A 76 9.49 -2.96 -6.60
CA GLN A 76 10.34 -2.85 -7.77
C GLN A 76 9.84 -3.80 -8.87
N LEU A 77 9.71 -3.29 -10.08
CA LEU A 77 9.20 -4.05 -11.24
C LEU A 77 10.16 -5.14 -11.71
N ASP A 78 11.47 -4.92 -11.59
CA ASP A 78 12.53 -5.85 -11.98
C ASP A 78 12.50 -7.18 -11.20
N ARG A 79 11.81 -7.19 -10.07
CA ARG A 79 11.62 -8.38 -9.23
C ARG A 79 10.36 -9.17 -9.55
N LEU A 80 9.53 -8.70 -10.47
CA LEU A 80 8.31 -9.38 -10.89
C LEU A 80 8.63 -10.46 -11.93
N ARG A 81 8.00 -11.62 -11.77
CA ARG A 81 8.02 -12.68 -12.77
C ARG A 81 6.97 -12.44 -13.86
N SER A 82 5.86 -11.84 -13.49
CA SER A 82 4.72 -11.57 -14.37
C SER A 82 4.11 -10.19 -14.12
N PRO A 83 4.66 -9.12 -14.72
CA PRO A 83 4.08 -7.78 -14.61
C PRO A 83 2.61 -7.71 -15.07
N TYR A 84 2.20 -8.60 -15.99
CA TYR A 84 0.82 -8.68 -16.48
C TYR A 84 -0.20 -9.00 -15.38
N ARG A 85 0.16 -9.84 -14.40
CA ARG A 85 -0.72 -10.13 -13.26
C ARG A 85 -0.95 -8.89 -12.41
N VAL A 86 0.09 -8.09 -12.21
CA VAL A 86 -0.02 -6.82 -11.49
C VAL A 86 -0.91 -5.85 -12.27
N ARG A 87 -0.71 -5.76 -13.58
CA ARG A 87 -1.56 -4.92 -14.45
C ARG A 87 -3.01 -5.36 -14.41
N GLY A 88 -3.27 -6.66 -14.54
CA GLY A 88 -4.62 -7.22 -14.44
C GLY A 88 -5.31 -6.90 -13.12
N CYS A 89 -4.57 -6.95 -11.99
CA CYS A 89 -5.10 -6.53 -10.69
C CYS A 89 -5.44 -5.03 -10.68
N ILE A 90 -4.58 -4.19 -11.22
CA ILE A 90 -4.83 -2.74 -11.28
C ILE A 90 -6.06 -2.44 -12.12
N ASP A 91 -6.20 -3.06 -13.27
CA ASP A 91 -7.33 -2.86 -14.15
C ASP A 91 -8.64 -3.36 -13.50
N TRP A 92 -8.57 -4.48 -12.77
CA TRP A 92 -9.69 -4.99 -11.97
C TRP A 92 -10.06 -4.01 -10.83
N LEU A 93 -9.10 -3.54 -10.03
CA LEU A 93 -9.35 -2.55 -8.97
C LEU A 93 -10.04 -1.30 -9.52
N ARG A 94 -9.61 -0.81 -10.67
CA ARG A 94 -10.22 0.33 -11.34
C ARG A 94 -11.64 0.05 -11.82
N SER A 95 -11.89 -1.15 -12.36
CA SER A 95 -13.26 -1.56 -12.74
C SER A 95 -14.22 -1.55 -11.54
N GLN A 96 -13.69 -1.79 -10.34
CA GLN A 96 -14.41 -1.68 -9.06
C GLN A 96 -14.40 -0.25 -8.48
N GLN A 97 -13.90 0.75 -9.22
CA GLN A 97 -13.78 2.15 -8.78
C GLN A 97 -12.91 2.34 -7.52
N ILE A 98 -11.97 1.44 -7.28
CA ILE A 98 -11.05 1.50 -6.15
C ILE A 98 -9.85 2.36 -6.56
N PRO A 99 -9.57 3.48 -5.87
CA PRO A 99 -8.42 4.32 -6.17
C PRO A 99 -7.11 3.57 -5.94
N VAL A 100 -6.21 3.65 -6.92
CA VAL A 100 -4.90 2.99 -6.87
C VAL A 100 -3.81 4.05 -6.83
N GLY A 101 -3.07 4.11 -5.74
CA GLY A 101 -1.88 4.93 -5.60
C GLY A 101 -0.59 4.14 -5.75
N TYR A 102 0.50 4.86 -5.90
CA TYR A 102 1.84 4.28 -5.89
C TYR A 102 2.71 4.95 -4.83
N ARG A 103 3.37 4.12 -4.00
CA ARG A 103 4.37 4.60 -3.04
C ARG A 103 5.73 4.62 -3.71
N LEU A 104 6.20 5.80 -3.99
CA LEU A 104 7.56 6.05 -4.42
C LEU A 104 8.53 5.81 -3.26
N GLY A 105 9.65 5.17 -3.54
CA GLY A 105 10.76 5.04 -2.61
C GLY A 105 11.52 6.36 -2.45
N ALA A 106 12.83 6.29 -2.37
CA ALA A 106 13.64 7.50 -2.41
C ALA A 106 13.60 8.12 -3.81
N PRO A 107 13.50 9.46 -3.92
CA PRO A 107 13.57 10.13 -5.21
C PRO A 107 14.94 9.81 -5.85
N ARG A 108 15.00 9.21 -6.97
CA ARG A 108 16.17 9.01 -7.84
C ARG A 108 16.25 7.68 -8.59
N ALA A 109 15.16 7.05 -8.95
CA ALA A 109 15.33 5.84 -9.73
C ALA A 109 14.55 5.90 -11.04
N SER A 110 15.27 5.84 -12.15
CA SER A 110 14.72 5.54 -13.48
C SER A 110 13.83 4.28 -13.50
N MET A 111 14.01 3.39 -12.53
CA MET A 111 13.15 2.20 -12.33
C MET A 111 11.75 2.55 -11.81
N GLU A 112 11.59 3.65 -11.06
CA GLU A 112 10.28 4.04 -10.55
C GLU A 112 9.39 4.66 -11.63
N MET A 113 9.98 5.27 -12.66
CA MET A 113 9.23 5.75 -13.83
C MET A 113 8.46 4.61 -14.50
N ARG A 114 9.10 3.45 -14.71
CA ARG A 114 8.43 2.27 -15.28
C ARG A 114 7.29 1.76 -14.39
N ALA A 115 7.43 1.89 -13.06
CA ALA A 115 6.36 1.51 -12.14
C ALA A 115 5.19 2.51 -12.23
N ILE A 116 5.47 3.79 -12.38
CA ILE A 116 4.44 4.82 -12.61
C ILE A 116 3.71 4.55 -13.93
N ASP A 117 4.44 4.24 -15.00
CA ASP A 117 3.85 3.90 -16.31
C ASP A 117 2.97 2.64 -16.22
N LEU A 118 3.41 1.62 -15.48
CA LEU A 118 2.62 0.41 -15.26
C LEU A 118 1.37 0.69 -14.45
N VAL A 119 1.53 1.40 -13.33
CA VAL A 119 0.44 1.65 -12.37
C VAL A 119 -0.48 2.75 -12.85
N GLN A 120 0.03 3.79 -13.52
CA GLN A 120 -0.70 5.02 -13.86
C GLN A 120 -1.51 5.52 -12.66
N PRO A 121 -0.87 5.84 -11.53
CA PRO A 121 -1.56 5.97 -10.26
C PRO A 121 -2.50 7.19 -10.22
N ASP A 122 -3.62 7.03 -9.51
CA ASP A 122 -4.54 8.13 -9.23
C ASP A 122 -3.91 9.17 -8.30
N PHE A 123 -2.98 8.71 -7.45
CA PHE A 123 -2.16 9.55 -6.58
C PHE A 123 -0.83 8.86 -6.27
N ALA A 124 0.17 9.64 -5.89
CA ALA A 124 1.46 9.11 -5.43
C ALA A 124 1.73 9.49 -3.97
N LYS A 125 2.41 8.62 -3.26
CA LYS A 125 2.86 8.88 -1.89
C LYS A 125 4.39 8.87 -1.84
N LEU A 126 4.96 9.98 -1.41
CA LEU A 126 6.40 10.20 -1.24
C LEU A 126 6.73 10.27 0.25
N LEU A 127 7.94 9.89 0.62
CA LEU A 127 8.46 10.22 1.94
C LEU A 127 8.97 11.65 1.97
N ALA A 128 8.69 12.35 3.06
CA ALA A 128 9.22 13.67 3.29
C ALA A 128 10.75 13.66 3.26
N PRO A 129 11.39 14.61 2.59
CA PRO A 129 12.83 14.78 2.68
C PRO A 129 13.27 14.98 4.13
N THR A 130 14.41 14.39 4.49
CA THR A 130 15.02 14.63 5.79
C THR A 130 15.73 15.99 5.87
N SER A 131 15.96 16.59 4.71
CA SER A 131 16.59 17.90 4.61
C SER A 131 15.64 19.00 5.06
N LYS A 132 16.18 20.00 5.76
CA LYS A 132 15.47 21.23 6.12
C LYS A 132 15.59 22.32 5.05
N ARG A 133 16.27 22.06 3.93
CA ARG A 133 16.45 23.03 2.85
C ARG A 133 15.23 22.99 1.92
N PRO A 134 14.59 24.13 1.62
CA PRO A 134 13.42 24.23 0.75
C PRO A 134 13.65 23.60 -0.63
N GLU A 135 14.85 23.80 -1.20
CA GLU A 135 15.18 23.32 -2.55
C GLU A 135 15.00 21.81 -2.70
N PHE A 136 15.29 21.03 -1.65
CA PHE A 136 15.09 19.58 -1.70
C PHE A 136 13.61 19.17 -1.78
N TRP A 137 12.72 19.99 -1.24
CA TRP A 137 11.28 19.75 -1.28
C TRP A 137 10.72 20.10 -2.65
N GLU A 138 11.22 21.16 -3.26
CA GLU A 138 10.89 21.54 -4.63
C GLU A 138 11.38 20.50 -5.63
N ASP A 139 12.63 20.01 -5.49
CA ASP A 139 13.20 18.97 -6.34
C ASP A 139 12.36 17.69 -6.33
N VAL A 140 11.92 17.24 -5.15
CA VAL A 140 11.04 16.07 -5.03
C VAL A 140 9.72 16.25 -5.78
N LEU A 141 9.14 17.44 -5.72
CA LEU A 141 7.92 17.74 -6.46
C LEU A 141 8.17 17.87 -7.96
N LEU A 142 9.31 18.41 -8.38
CA LEU A 142 9.72 18.47 -9.77
C LEU A 142 9.93 17.07 -10.35
N GLU A 143 10.58 16.17 -9.62
CA GLU A 143 10.73 14.76 -10.02
C GLU A 143 9.36 14.07 -10.18
N ALA A 144 8.43 14.30 -9.25
CA ALA A 144 7.08 13.77 -9.35
C ALA A 144 6.35 14.30 -10.60
N ARG A 145 6.49 15.60 -10.91
CA ARG A 145 5.92 16.21 -12.12
C ARG A 145 6.56 15.67 -13.40
N ALA A 146 7.88 15.47 -13.41
CA ALA A 146 8.59 14.86 -14.54
C ALA A 146 8.11 13.42 -14.78
N ALA A 147 7.65 12.72 -13.72
CA ALA A 147 7.00 11.42 -13.80
C ALA A 147 5.51 11.47 -14.23
N GLY A 148 5.02 12.63 -14.66
CA GLY A 148 3.62 12.82 -15.09
C GLY A 148 2.60 12.96 -13.97
N LEU A 149 3.06 13.07 -12.70
CA LEU A 149 2.19 13.23 -11.55
C LEU A 149 1.85 14.72 -11.34
N ARG A 150 0.57 15.01 -11.12
CA ARG A 150 0.15 16.36 -10.73
C ARG A 150 0.43 16.59 -9.26
N ALA A 151 0.85 17.82 -8.89
CA ALA A 151 1.12 18.19 -7.50
C ALA A 151 -0.06 17.91 -6.57
N GLU A 152 -1.30 18.14 -7.05
CA GLU A 152 -2.54 17.90 -6.32
C GLU A 152 -2.83 16.43 -6.05
N ARG A 153 -2.08 15.53 -6.69
CA ARG A 153 -2.18 14.07 -6.52
C ARG A 153 -0.98 13.48 -5.78
N VAL A 154 -0.09 14.34 -5.28
CA VAL A 154 1.08 13.91 -4.53
C VAL A 154 0.85 14.11 -3.04
N ILE A 155 1.02 13.02 -2.28
CA ILE A 155 0.94 13.00 -0.81
C ILE A 155 2.36 12.93 -0.28
N VAL A 156 2.82 13.94 0.44
CA VAL A 156 4.07 13.86 1.17
C VAL A 156 3.82 13.29 2.56
N ALA A 157 4.52 12.21 2.90
CA ALA A 157 4.32 11.46 4.15
C ALA A 157 5.53 11.55 5.07
N GLY A 158 5.33 11.41 6.39
CA GLY A 158 6.39 11.51 7.38
C GLY A 158 6.65 12.96 7.80
N ILE A 159 5.62 13.79 7.76
CA ILE A 159 5.66 15.16 8.29
C ILE A 159 5.55 15.09 9.81
N GLU A 160 6.68 15.17 10.49
CA GLU A 160 6.78 14.97 11.94
C GLU A 160 6.89 16.27 12.72
N THR A 161 7.30 17.36 12.04
CA THR A 161 7.49 18.66 12.67
C THR A 161 6.73 19.79 11.97
N PRO A 162 6.40 20.89 12.68
CA PRO A 162 5.78 22.07 12.07
C PRO A 162 6.63 22.69 10.94
N GLU A 163 7.94 22.63 11.06
CA GLU A 163 8.87 23.15 10.05
C GLU A 163 8.75 22.34 8.75
N GLN A 164 8.72 21.01 8.84
CA GLN A 164 8.50 20.15 7.66
C GLN A 164 7.13 20.43 7.03
N ARG A 165 6.10 20.69 7.84
CA ARG A 165 4.78 21.09 7.34
C ARG A 165 4.87 22.40 6.55
N ALA A 166 5.58 23.41 7.07
CA ALA A 166 5.75 24.67 6.39
C ALA A 166 6.46 24.49 5.05
N LEU A 167 7.56 23.72 5.01
CA LEU A 167 8.29 23.38 3.78
C LEU A 167 7.43 22.64 2.76
N ALA A 168 6.60 21.71 3.20
CA ALA A 168 5.68 21.00 2.30
C ALA A 168 4.64 21.94 1.65
N VAL A 169 4.13 22.89 2.42
CA VAL A 169 3.19 23.92 1.91
C VAL A 169 3.88 24.86 0.94
N GLU A 170 5.07 25.36 1.29
CA GLU A 170 5.87 26.27 0.47
C GLU A 170 6.25 25.61 -0.87
N ALA A 171 6.68 24.34 -0.85
CA ALA A 171 6.97 23.58 -2.06
C ALA A 171 5.73 23.28 -2.93
N GLY A 172 4.51 23.45 -2.40
CA GLY A 172 3.26 23.30 -3.16
C GLY A 172 2.72 21.87 -3.24
N PHE A 173 2.99 21.03 -2.23
CA PHE A 173 2.35 19.72 -2.14
C PHE A 173 0.85 19.84 -1.86
N GLY A 174 0.03 19.08 -2.61
CA GLY A 174 -1.43 19.10 -2.44
C GLY A 174 -1.90 18.44 -1.15
N PHE A 175 -1.18 17.42 -0.69
CA PHE A 175 -1.53 16.65 0.50
C PHE A 175 -0.30 16.32 1.34
N ALA A 176 -0.48 16.31 2.66
CA ALA A 176 0.55 15.95 3.63
C ALA A 176 0.02 14.96 4.67
N GLN A 177 0.89 14.07 5.16
CA GLN A 177 0.58 13.10 6.20
C GLN A 177 1.74 12.99 7.20
N GLY A 178 1.42 12.93 8.48
CA GLY A 178 2.39 12.74 9.55
C GLY A 178 1.85 13.23 10.88
N SER A 179 2.62 13.04 11.95
CA SER A 179 2.22 13.41 13.32
C SER A 179 2.03 14.91 13.52
N ALA A 180 2.77 15.74 12.75
CA ALA A 180 2.59 17.20 12.76
C ALA A 180 1.33 17.67 12.01
N ILE A 181 0.69 16.79 11.22
CA ILE A 181 -0.59 17.07 10.57
C ILE A 181 -1.75 16.57 11.44
N ARG A 182 -1.66 15.31 11.86
CA ARG A 182 -2.61 14.68 12.77
C ARG A 182 -1.91 13.54 13.50
N PRO A 183 -2.03 13.46 14.83
CA PRO A 183 -1.51 12.33 15.61
C PRO A 183 -2.03 11.01 15.08
N ALA A 184 -1.21 9.96 15.21
CA ALA A 184 -1.64 8.62 14.86
C ALA A 184 -2.87 8.23 15.70
N TYR A 185 -3.87 7.69 15.04
CA TYR A 185 -5.01 7.09 15.71
C TYR A 185 -4.63 5.67 16.12
N ASP A 186 -4.68 5.40 17.41
CA ASP A 186 -4.53 4.05 17.95
C ASP A 186 -5.94 3.46 18.12
N PRO A 187 -6.39 2.58 17.22
CA PRO A 187 -7.71 1.99 17.31
C PRO A 187 -7.79 1.14 18.58
N PRO A 188 -8.92 1.13 19.29
CA PRO A 188 -9.11 0.23 20.41
C PRO A 188 -8.80 -1.19 19.98
N SER A 189 -8.02 -1.91 20.80
CA SER A 189 -7.45 -3.22 20.47
C SER A 189 -8.52 -4.14 19.88
N ILE A 190 -8.43 -4.38 18.56
CA ILE A 190 -9.28 -5.35 17.89
C ILE A 190 -8.84 -6.71 18.42
N ARG A 191 -9.65 -7.34 19.25
CA ARG A 191 -9.43 -8.74 19.64
C ARG A 191 -9.28 -9.53 18.35
N THR A 192 -8.10 -10.12 18.15
CA THR A 192 -7.82 -11.00 17.02
C THR A 192 -8.91 -12.06 16.99
N PRO A 193 -9.66 -12.23 15.90
CA PRO A 193 -10.56 -13.37 15.80
C PRO A 193 -9.75 -14.65 16.02
N PRO A 194 -10.33 -15.70 16.61
CA PRO A 194 -9.62 -16.94 16.85
C PRO A 194 -9.00 -17.41 15.55
N THR A 195 -7.72 -17.76 15.63
CA THR A 195 -6.93 -18.29 14.53
C THR A 195 -7.73 -19.41 13.88
N LEU A 196 -8.03 -19.29 12.58
CA LEU A 196 -8.60 -20.40 11.83
C LEU A 196 -7.75 -21.64 12.10
N PRO A 197 -8.36 -22.80 12.42
CA PRO A 197 -7.60 -24.02 12.64
C PRO A 197 -6.69 -24.26 11.45
N ALA A 198 -5.44 -24.59 11.72
CA ALA A 198 -4.50 -25.00 10.70
C ALA A 198 -5.16 -26.13 9.91
N HIS A 199 -5.39 -25.94 8.64
CA HIS A 199 -5.79 -27.02 7.75
C HIS A 199 -4.69 -28.07 7.85
N ASP A 200 -5.01 -29.22 8.44
CA ASP A 200 -4.14 -30.36 8.50
C ASP A 200 -3.67 -30.68 7.07
N ALA A 201 -2.39 -30.53 6.84
CA ALA A 201 -1.77 -31.01 5.61
C ALA A 201 -2.07 -32.53 5.51
N PRO A 202 -2.50 -33.03 4.34
CA PRO A 202 -2.71 -34.46 4.20
C PRO A 202 -1.41 -35.17 4.52
N GLN A 203 -1.45 -36.07 5.52
CA GLN A 203 -0.36 -36.97 5.86
C GLN A 203 -0.03 -37.78 4.60
N ALA A 204 1.20 -37.66 4.12
CA ALA A 204 1.72 -38.52 3.08
C ALA A 204 1.60 -39.98 3.56
N ALA A 205 0.81 -40.76 2.87
CA ALA A 205 0.73 -42.19 3.06
C ALA A 205 2.12 -42.78 2.78
N THR A 206 2.78 -43.28 3.82
CA THR A 206 3.96 -44.11 3.70
C THR A 206 3.52 -45.46 3.15
N ASP A 207 3.73 -45.67 1.86
CA ASP A 207 3.52 -46.96 1.21
C ASP A 207 4.73 -47.84 1.57
N ASP A 208 4.51 -48.70 2.57
CA ASP A 208 5.45 -49.70 3.03
C ASP A 208 5.07 -51.02 2.33
N THR A 209 5.58 -51.23 1.13
CA THR A 209 5.52 -52.52 0.43
C THR A 209 6.87 -53.19 0.43
N ARG A 210 7.12 -53.94 1.53
CA ARG A 210 8.06 -55.09 1.50
C ARG A 210 7.27 -56.31 1.10
N THR A 211 7.65 -56.90 0.00
CA THR A 211 7.91 -58.32 -0.23
C THR A 211 8.48 -58.50 -1.61
#